data_3134240b407924a8205ba8f66ed1820c
#
_entry.id   3134240b407924a8205ba8f66ed1820c
#
_cell.length_a   1.000
_cell.length_b   1.000
_cell.length_c   1.000
_cell.angle_alpha   90.00
_cell.angle_beta   90.00
_cell.angle_gamma   90.00
#
_symmetry.space_group_name_H-M   'P 1'
#
loop_
_entity.id
_entity.type
_entity.pdbx_description
1 polymer ?
#
loop_
_entity_poly.entity_id
_entity_poly.type
_entity_poly.pdbx_seq_one_letter_code
_entity_poly.pdbx_strand_id
1 'polypeptide(L)'
;MDATVKHLIAAMARHEVPAGFDTVSQVIKTDATTKIVKRYVSDAYVGEVLRYTNTGKKSVTLDEALFYEAGVLAVAIDSRDLKPTDTTTVYRVLLREGSAL
;
A
#
# COMPACT_ATOMS: atom_id res chain seq x y z
N MET A 1 14.25 1.87 -9.18
CA MET A 1 12.94 2.42 -8.80
C MET A 1 12.89 3.89 -9.17
N ASP A 2 11.82 4.31 -9.78
CA ASP A 2 11.57 5.70 -10.16
C ASP A 2 11.55 6.63 -8.94
N ALA A 3 12.12 7.82 -9.05
CA ALA A 3 12.17 8.79 -7.96
C ALA A 3 10.76 9.19 -7.49
N THR A 4 9.79 9.30 -8.40
CA THR A 4 8.41 9.62 -8.07
C THR A 4 7.79 8.52 -7.20
N VAL A 5 8.06 7.26 -7.51
CA VAL A 5 7.58 6.11 -6.74
C VAL A 5 8.17 6.14 -5.32
N LYS A 6 9.47 6.39 -5.19
CA LYS A 6 10.12 6.51 -3.87
C LYS A 6 9.53 7.66 -3.06
N HIS A 7 9.34 8.82 -3.68
CA HIS A 7 8.76 9.99 -3.03
C HIS A 7 7.34 9.73 -2.56
N LEU A 8 6.55 9.02 -3.36
CA LEU A 8 5.18 8.69 -2.99
C LEU A 8 5.14 7.78 -1.77
N ILE A 9 5.97 6.74 -1.74
CA ILE A 9 6.05 5.84 -0.58
C ILE A 9 6.44 6.63 0.67
N ALA A 10 7.47 7.46 0.59
CA ALA A 10 7.90 8.27 1.73
C ALA A 10 6.81 9.24 2.21
N ALA A 11 6.10 9.86 1.27
CA ALA A 11 5.01 10.78 1.60
C ALA A 11 3.86 10.05 2.29
N MET A 12 3.48 8.88 1.79
CA MET A 12 2.43 8.05 2.42
C MET A 12 2.81 7.66 3.84
N ALA A 13 4.06 7.28 4.08
CA ALA A 13 4.55 6.91 5.41
C ALA A 13 4.53 8.10 6.38
N ARG A 14 4.67 9.32 5.88
CA ARG A 14 4.63 10.56 6.67
C ARG A 14 3.26 11.21 6.69
N HIS A 15 2.26 10.62 6.07
CA HIS A 15 0.91 11.18 5.93
C HIS A 15 0.91 12.54 5.21
N GLU A 16 1.81 12.74 4.27
CA GLU A 16 1.91 13.94 3.45
C GLU A 16 1.32 13.68 2.07
N VAL A 17 0.74 14.69 1.45
CA VAL A 17 0.18 14.59 0.10
C VAL A 17 1.14 15.28 -0.87
N PRO A 18 1.81 14.53 -1.76
CA PRO A 18 2.69 15.15 -2.74
C PRO A 18 1.91 16.01 -3.75
N ALA A 19 2.57 17.00 -4.33
CA ALA A 19 1.97 17.82 -5.38
C ALA A 19 1.49 16.95 -6.54
N GLY A 20 0.31 17.23 -7.06
CA GLY A 20 -0.29 16.50 -8.18
C GLY A 20 -1.10 15.28 -7.76
N PHE A 21 -1.19 14.99 -6.45
CA PHE A 21 -1.95 13.86 -5.92
C PHE A 21 -3.19 14.34 -5.18
N ASP A 22 -4.28 13.62 -5.38
CA ASP A 22 -5.48 13.72 -4.57
C ASP A 22 -5.55 12.53 -3.63
N THR A 23 -6.28 12.65 -2.54
CA THR A 23 -6.46 11.56 -1.59
C THR A 23 -7.90 11.10 -1.55
N VAL A 24 -8.07 9.80 -1.39
CA VAL A 24 -9.37 9.17 -1.17
C VAL A 24 -9.25 8.33 0.11
N SER A 25 -10.00 8.70 1.13
CA SER A 25 -10.00 8.01 2.44
C SER A 25 -11.25 7.16 2.58
N GLN A 26 -11.30 6.09 1.80
CA GLN A 26 -12.40 5.14 1.83
C GLN A 26 -11.85 3.75 2.14
N VAL A 27 -12.39 3.12 3.19
CA VAL A 27 -11.97 1.77 3.55
C VAL A 27 -12.58 0.77 2.59
N ILE A 28 -11.72 -0.01 1.94
CA ILE A 28 -12.12 -1.09 1.04
C ILE A 28 -11.52 -2.39 1.58
N LYS A 29 -12.37 -3.29 2.04
CA LYS A 29 -11.95 -4.58 2.52
C LYS A 29 -11.73 -5.50 1.31
N THR A 30 -10.48 -5.93 1.10
CA THR A 30 -10.13 -6.79 -0.02
C THR A 30 -10.28 -8.27 0.32
N ASP A 31 -9.99 -8.64 1.56
CA ASP A 31 -10.15 -10.00 2.07
C ASP A 31 -10.20 -9.99 3.61
N ALA A 32 -10.12 -11.17 4.24
CA ALA A 32 -10.20 -11.30 5.69
C ALA A 32 -9.02 -10.63 6.42
N THR A 33 -7.88 -10.46 5.74
CA THR A 33 -6.64 -9.96 6.35
C THR A 33 -6.29 -8.54 5.94
N THR A 34 -6.78 -8.06 4.81
CA THR A 34 -6.29 -6.84 4.18
C THR A 34 -7.42 -5.85 3.92
N LYS A 35 -7.14 -4.57 4.24
CA LYS A 35 -8.01 -3.44 3.90
C LYS A 35 -7.18 -2.37 3.22
N ILE A 36 -7.72 -1.76 2.18
CA ILE A 36 -7.19 -0.50 1.66
C ILE A 36 -7.85 0.61 2.46
N VAL A 37 -7.06 1.44 3.13
CA VAL A 37 -7.60 2.49 4.02
C VAL A 37 -7.48 3.88 3.43
N LYS A 38 -6.59 4.07 2.47
CA LYS A 38 -6.39 5.36 1.82
C LYS A 38 -5.71 5.18 0.47
N ARG A 39 -6.06 6.02 -0.48
CA ARG A 39 -5.40 6.08 -1.78
C ARG A 39 -4.92 7.49 -2.07
N TYR A 40 -3.79 7.56 -2.76
CA TYR A 40 -3.20 8.79 -3.29
C TYR A 40 -3.20 8.65 -4.80
N VAL A 41 -3.89 9.52 -5.50
CA VAL A 41 -4.14 9.37 -6.94
C VAL A 41 -3.57 10.56 -7.70
N SER A 42 -2.77 10.27 -8.73
CA SER A 42 -2.32 11.25 -9.71
C SER A 42 -2.71 10.78 -11.13
N ASP A 43 -2.23 11.48 -12.15
CA ASP A 43 -2.52 11.08 -13.53
C ASP A 43 -1.88 9.73 -13.89
N ALA A 44 -0.71 9.43 -13.33
CA ALA A 44 0.09 8.27 -13.70
C ALA A 44 0.15 7.17 -12.64
N TYR A 45 -0.03 7.51 -11.36
CA TYR A 45 0.20 6.60 -10.26
C TYR A 45 -0.95 6.57 -9.27
N VAL A 46 -1.09 5.42 -8.63
CA VAL A 46 -1.94 5.27 -7.45
C VAL A 46 -1.08 4.73 -6.31
N GLY A 47 -1.05 5.48 -5.21
CA GLY A 47 -0.48 4.98 -3.96
C GLY A 47 -1.60 4.40 -3.11
N GLU A 48 -1.37 3.24 -2.52
CA GLU A 48 -2.33 2.61 -1.62
C GLU A 48 -1.71 2.40 -0.25
N VAL A 49 -2.45 2.77 0.77
CA VAL A 49 -2.13 2.44 2.16
C VAL A 49 -3.04 1.31 2.58
N LEU A 50 -2.44 0.16 2.90
CA LEU A 50 -3.17 -1.04 3.30
C LEU A 50 -2.91 -1.32 4.77
N ARG A 51 -3.91 -1.92 5.44
CA ARG A 51 -3.76 -2.49 6.78
C ARG A 51 -3.86 -4.00 6.64
N TYR A 52 -2.83 -4.68 7.12
CA TYR A 52 -2.78 -6.13 7.13
C TYR A 52 -2.80 -6.63 8.56
N THR A 53 -3.71 -7.55 8.85
CA THR A 53 -3.85 -8.16 10.18
C THR A 53 -3.55 -9.65 10.11
N ASN A 54 -2.69 -10.13 11.01
CA ASN A 54 -2.48 -11.57 11.16
C ASN A 54 -3.69 -12.18 11.84
N THR A 55 -4.55 -12.82 11.07
CA THR A 55 -5.76 -13.49 11.56
C THR A 55 -5.53 -14.95 11.94
N GLY A 56 -4.32 -15.44 11.73
CA GLY A 56 -3.94 -16.81 12.08
C GLY A 56 -3.60 -16.97 13.55
N LYS A 57 -3.27 -18.20 13.93
CA LYS A 57 -2.93 -18.57 15.31
C LYS A 57 -1.43 -18.61 15.58
N LYS A 58 -0.62 -18.42 14.54
CA LYS A 58 0.85 -18.44 14.62
C LYS A 58 1.41 -17.11 14.15
N SER A 59 2.60 -16.76 14.66
CA SER A 59 3.35 -15.62 14.15
C SER A 59 3.73 -15.82 12.70
N VAL A 60 3.70 -14.75 11.91
CA VAL A 60 4.06 -14.76 10.49
C VAL A 60 5.11 -13.69 10.23
N THR A 61 5.94 -13.94 9.23
CA THR A 61 6.84 -12.92 8.66
C THR A 61 6.35 -12.61 7.25
N LEU A 62 5.98 -11.35 7.01
CA LEU A 62 5.46 -10.93 5.71
C LEU A 62 6.58 -10.76 4.70
N ASP A 63 6.33 -11.23 3.49
CA ASP A 63 7.18 -11.01 2.33
C ASP A 63 6.49 -9.99 1.41
N GLU A 64 7.25 -9.06 0.86
CA GLU A 64 6.74 -8.07 -0.10
C GLU A 64 6.05 -8.74 -1.30
N ALA A 65 6.51 -9.91 -1.70
CA ALA A 65 5.93 -10.68 -2.82
C ALA A 65 4.42 -10.94 -2.64
N LEU A 66 3.96 -11.01 -1.40
CA LEU A 66 2.54 -11.23 -1.09
C LEU A 66 1.66 -10.11 -1.64
N PHE A 67 2.20 -8.91 -1.78
CA PHE A 67 1.45 -7.70 -2.18
C PHE A 67 1.71 -7.29 -3.63
N TYR A 68 2.58 -8.00 -4.35
CA TYR A 68 2.80 -7.74 -5.76
C TYR A 68 1.73 -8.42 -6.61
N GLU A 69 1.18 -7.66 -7.55
CA GLU A 69 0.27 -8.14 -8.58
C GLU A 69 0.45 -7.27 -9.82
N ALA A 70 -0.25 -7.57 -10.90
CA ALA A 70 -0.12 -6.80 -12.14
C ALA A 70 -0.35 -5.31 -11.88
N GLY A 71 0.56 -4.46 -12.35
CA GLY A 71 0.50 -3.02 -12.18
C GLY A 71 1.20 -2.48 -10.94
N VAL A 72 1.55 -3.33 -9.97
CA VAL A 72 2.29 -2.89 -8.78
C VAL A 72 3.75 -2.66 -9.11
N LEU A 73 4.23 -1.45 -8.83
CA LEU A 73 5.59 -1.03 -9.09
C LEU A 73 6.50 -1.15 -7.86
N ALA A 74 5.94 -0.98 -6.68
CA ALA A 74 6.71 -1.00 -5.44
C ALA A 74 5.83 -1.34 -4.24
N VAL A 75 6.44 -2.00 -3.27
CA VAL A 75 5.81 -2.37 -1.99
C VAL A 75 6.78 -2.04 -0.86
N ALA A 76 6.26 -1.46 0.22
CA ALA A 76 6.99 -1.27 1.46
C ALA A 76 6.12 -1.73 2.62
N ILE A 77 6.71 -2.49 3.55
CA ILE A 77 6.01 -3.01 4.73
C ILE A 77 6.62 -2.37 5.97
N ASP A 78 5.77 -1.78 6.81
CA ASP A 78 6.21 -1.10 8.02
C ASP A 78 6.80 -2.09 9.04
N SER A 79 6.07 -3.15 9.36
CA SER A 79 6.56 -4.23 10.23
C SER A 79 6.25 -5.57 9.60
N ARG A 80 7.28 -6.40 9.42
CA ARG A 80 7.16 -7.70 8.75
C ARG A 80 6.76 -8.82 9.69
N ASP A 81 7.18 -8.74 10.95
CA ASP A 81 6.96 -9.80 11.93
C ASP A 81 5.68 -9.50 12.70
N LEU A 82 4.69 -10.37 12.55
CA LEU A 82 3.38 -10.18 13.16
C LEU A 82 3.01 -11.39 14.01
N LYS A 83 2.77 -11.16 15.28
CA LYS A 83 2.13 -12.13 16.17
C LYS A 83 0.64 -12.23 15.82
N PRO A 84 -0.07 -13.26 16.26
CA PRO A 84 -1.52 -13.32 16.08
C PRO A 84 -2.20 -12.03 16.55
N THR A 85 -3.12 -11.54 15.77
CA THR A 85 -3.88 -10.27 15.95
C THR A 85 -3.10 -8.99 15.69
N ASP A 86 -1.77 -9.04 15.49
CA ASP A 86 -1.01 -7.86 15.13
C ASP A 86 -1.40 -7.33 13.76
N THR A 87 -1.35 -6.01 13.62
CA THR A 87 -1.61 -5.31 12.37
C THR A 87 -0.40 -4.50 11.95
N THR A 88 -0.12 -4.45 10.66
CA THR A 88 0.91 -3.58 10.09
C THR A 88 0.35 -2.76 8.94
N THR A 89 1.07 -1.73 8.56
CA THR A 89 0.74 -0.91 7.39
C THR A 89 1.64 -1.31 6.22
N VAL A 90 1.03 -1.45 5.05
CA VAL A 90 1.71 -1.76 3.80
C VAL A 90 1.43 -0.63 2.83
N TYR A 91 2.48 -0.17 2.14
CA TYR A 91 2.37 0.86 1.13
C TYR A 91 2.65 0.24 -0.22
N ARG A 92 1.77 0.50 -1.18
CA ARG A 92 1.92 0.02 -2.56
C ARG A 92 1.82 1.19 -3.52
N VAL A 93 2.61 1.15 -4.59
CA VAL A 93 2.47 2.09 -5.69
C VAL A 93 2.18 1.30 -6.95
N LEU A 94 1.12 1.70 -7.65
CA LEU A 94 0.65 1.06 -8.87
C LEU A 94 0.61 2.08 -10.00
N LEU A 95 0.74 1.59 -11.24
CA LEU A 95 0.37 2.38 -12.40
C LEU A 95 -1.14 2.61 -12.38
N ARG A 96 -1.56 3.84 -12.64
CA ARG A 96 -2.98 4.14 -12.75
C ARG A 96 -3.51 3.53 -14.03
N GLU A 97 -4.45 2.61 -13.90
CA GLU A 97 -5.09 1.98 -15.03
C GLU A 97 -5.86 3.01 -15.86
N GLY A 98 -5.67 2.98 -17.17
CA GLY A 98 -6.28 3.94 -18.06
C GLY A 98 -5.47 5.23 -18.23
N SER A 99 -4.47 5.50 -17.40
CA SER A 99 -3.66 6.71 -17.50
C SER A 99 -2.77 6.72 -18.74
N ALA A 100 -2.47 5.56 -19.30
CA ALA A 100 -1.66 5.41 -20.51
C ALA A 100 -2.49 5.47 -21.80
N LEU A 101 -3.75 5.62 -21.68
CA LEU A 101 -4.65 5.68 -22.83
C LEU A 101 -4.70 7.04 -23.49
#